data_40fbdcb914df03632b6e8b9ca0f428fb
#
_entry.id   40fbdcb914df03632b6e8b9ca0f428fb
#
_cell.length_a   1.000
_cell.length_b   1.000
_cell.length_c   1.000
_cell.angle_alpha   90.00
_cell.angle_beta   90.00
_cell.angle_gamma   90.00
#
_symmetry.space_group_name_H-M   'P 1'
#
loop_
_entity.id
_entity.type
_entity.pdbx_description
1 polymer ?
#
loop_
_entity_poly.entity_id
_entity_poly.type
_entity_poly.pdbx_seq_one_letter_code
_entity_poly.pdbx_strand_id
1 'polypeptide(L)'
;MGIARLALAVLAVAGVVTLLVIGGRALFATLDTPEPPEIRSASAEPTAGARVPTVRIECVADTCPLVTVRVPGGDVLQYRDMSRGEEVSYFQPELDVVLTDAGTVRVSENGRPRAPGEPGEREAFTVRGP
;
A
#
# COMPACT_ATOMS: atom_id res chain seq x y z
N MET A 1 29.12 -51.85 32.42
CA MET A 1 27.83 -51.17 32.47
C MET A 1 27.95 -49.65 32.38
N GLY A 2 29.02 -49.09 32.87
CA GLY A 2 29.19 -47.66 32.82
C GLY A 2 29.37 -47.10 31.42
N ILE A 3 30.02 -47.82 30.56
CA ILE A 3 30.32 -47.34 29.21
C ILE A 3 29.06 -47.24 28.37
N ALA A 4 28.15 -48.18 28.52
CA ALA A 4 26.91 -48.15 27.77
C ALA A 4 26.01 -46.96 28.15
N ARG A 5 26.00 -46.62 29.43
CA ARG A 5 25.22 -45.45 29.89
C ARG A 5 25.85 -44.15 29.44
N LEU A 6 27.20 -44.13 29.43
CA LEU A 6 27.92 -42.95 28.97
C LEU A 6 27.69 -42.75 27.46
N ALA A 7 27.70 -43.83 26.70
CA ALA A 7 27.48 -43.75 25.27
C ALA A 7 26.05 -43.26 24.96
N LEU A 8 25.06 -43.72 25.71
CA LEU A 8 23.69 -43.27 25.54
C LEU A 8 23.54 -41.78 25.89
N ALA A 9 24.20 -41.34 26.94
CA ALA A 9 24.14 -39.94 27.32
C ALA A 9 24.76 -39.02 26.25
N VAL A 10 25.87 -39.45 25.69
CA VAL A 10 26.56 -38.67 24.64
C VAL A 10 25.67 -38.60 23.39
N LEU A 11 25.04 -39.71 23.03
CA LEU A 11 24.14 -39.72 21.88
C LEU A 11 22.93 -38.80 22.07
N ALA A 12 22.37 -38.80 23.30
CA ALA A 12 21.23 -37.96 23.60
C ALA A 12 21.60 -36.47 23.53
N VAL A 13 22.74 -36.08 24.03
CA VAL A 13 23.20 -34.70 23.99
C VAL A 13 23.50 -34.30 22.53
N ALA A 14 24.12 -35.16 21.76
CA ALA A 14 24.41 -34.87 20.37
C ALA A 14 23.13 -34.67 19.57
N GLY A 15 22.11 -35.48 19.86
CA GLY A 15 20.81 -35.32 19.19
C GLY A 15 20.14 -34.01 19.51
N VAL A 16 20.17 -33.61 20.77
CA VAL A 16 19.56 -32.33 21.18
C VAL A 16 20.28 -31.15 20.59
N VAL A 17 21.60 -31.18 20.56
CA VAL A 17 22.39 -30.10 19.96
C VAL A 17 22.10 -30.00 18.47
N THR A 18 22.01 -31.14 17.78
CA THR A 18 21.69 -31.13 16.35
C THR A 18 20.31 -30.53 16.09
N LEU A 19 19.34 -30.90 16.89
CA LEU A 19 18.00 -30.34 16.74
C LEU A 19 17.96 -28.84 17.01
N LEU A 20 18.71 -28.37 18.01
CA LEU A 20 18.77 -26.94 18.29
C LEU A 20 19.43 -26.15 17.17
N VAL A 21 20.45 -26.70 16.55
CA VAL A 21 21.14 -26.02 15.46
C VAL A 21 20.24 -25.96 14.24
N ILE A 22 19.58 -27.04 13.90
CA ILE A 22 18.70 -27.06 12.74
C ILE A 22 17.48 -26.16 12.99
N GLY A 23 16.89 -26.28 14.16
CA GLY A 23 15.75 -25.45 14.51
C GLY A 23 16.09 -23.97 14.59
N GLY A 24 17.24 -23.65 15.13
CA GLY A 24 17.70 -22.28 15.24
C GLY A 24 17.93 -21.64 13.87
N ARG A 25 18.54 -22.39 12.95
CA ARG A 25 18.77 -21.88 11.61
C ARG A 25 17.46 -21.59 10.88
N ALA A 26 16.50 -22.47 11.05
CA ALA A 26 15.20 -22.27 10.39
C ALA A 26 14.52 -21.01 10.92
N LEU A 27 14.63 -20.78 12.23
CA LEU A 27 14.01 -19.61 12.82
C LEU A 27 14.70 -18.32 12.35
N PHE A 28 16.03 -18.31 12.33
CA PHE A 28 16.75 -17.12 11.88
C PHE A 28 16.52 -16.84 10.39
N ALA A 29 16.43 -17.89 9.59
CA ALA A 29 16.13 -17.72 8.19
C ALA A 29 14.78 -17.05 7.99
N THR A 30 13.80 -17.41 8.81
CA THR A 30 12.50 -16.79 8.72
C THR A 30 12.54 -15.32 9.14
N LEU A 31 13.34 -15.00 10.14
CA LEU A 31 13.43 -13.63 10.60
C LEU A 31 14.21 -12.75 9.62
N ASP A 32 15.16 -13.33 8.92
CA ASP A 32 15.97 -12.57 8.00
C ASP A 32 15.29 -12.36 6.65
N THR A 33 14.20 -13.02 6.38
CA THR A 33 13.52 -12.88 5.13
C THR A 33 12.70 -11.62 5.15
N PRO A 34 13.04 -10.70 4.35
CA PRO A 34 12.35 -9.43 4.42
C PRO A 34 11.18 -9.38 3.54
N GLU A 35 10.94 -10.18 2.90
CA GLU A 35 9.99 -10.14 2.01
C GLU A 35 8.75 -9.64 2.18
N PRO A 36 8.33 -9.62 3.16
CA PRO A 36 7.02 -9.31 3.36
C PRO A 36 6.51 -8.42 2.39
N PRO A 37 7.09 -7.51 2.21
CA PRO A 37 6.56 -6.56 1.45
C PRO A 37 6.17 -7.06 0.18
N GLU A 38 6.91 -7.75 -0.36
CA GLU A 38 6.59 -8.10 -1.54
C GLU A 38 5.43 -8.67 -1.65
N ILE A 39 5.18 -9.22 -0.74
CA ILE A 39 4.05 -9.75 -0.79
C ILE A 39 3.21 -8.95 -1.40
N ARG A 40 3.31 -8.03 -1.14
CA ARG A 40 2.48 -7.36 -1.65
C ARG A 40 2.57 -7.11 -2.77
N SER A 41 3.12 -7.23 -2.70
CA SER A 41 2.90 -6.87 -3.52
C SER A 41 2.29 -7.19 -4.37
N ALA A 42 2.29 -7.45 -4.07
CA ALA A 42 1.83 -7.51 -4.72
C ALA A 42 1.16 -7.60 -5.39
N SER A 43 1.45 -7.76 -5.18
CA SER A 43 1.01 -8.03 -5.68
C SER A 43 -0.06 -7.96 -6.29
N ALA A 44 -0.67 -8.35 -6.00
CA ALA A 44 -1.92 -8.09 -6.34
C ALA A 44 -1.88 -7.00 -7.18
N GLU A 45 -1.13 -6.24 -6.88
CA GLU A 45 -1.00 -5.21 -7.55
C GLU A 45 -0.93 -5.34 -8.94
N PRO A 46 -0.32 -6.20 -9.42
CA PRO A 46 -0.19 -6.32 -10.82
C PRO A 46 -1.51 -6.20 -11.44
N THR A 47 -2.44 -6.84 -10.84
CA THR A 47 -3.74 -6.82 -11.40
C THR A 47 -4.28 -5.44 -11.30
N ALA A 48 -4.05 -4.79 -10.21
CA ALA A 48 -4.56 -3.48 -10.05
C ALA A 48 -3.80 -2.58 -11.01
N GLY A 49 -2.55 -2.84 -11.22
CA GLY A 49 -1.77 -2.04 -12.12
C GLY A 49 -2.26 -2.12 -13.54
N ALA A 50 -2.97 -3.16 -13.90
CA ALA A 50 -3.48 -3.29 -15.24
C ALA A 50 -4.71 -2.40 -15.44
N ARG A 51 -5.29 -1.92 -14.38
CA ARG A 51 -6.46 -1.05 -14.47
C ARG A 51 -6.04 0.40 -14.32
N VAL A 52 -6.56 1.23 -15.17
CA VAL A 52 -6.31 2.66 -15.09
C VAL A 52 -7.40 3.26 -14.21
N PRO A 53 -7.05 3.97 -13.14
CA PRO A 53 -8.07 4.58 -12.29
C PRO A 53 -8.83 5.66 -13.03
N THR A 54 -10.11 5.79 -12.72
CA THR A 54 -10.94 6.87 -13.24
C THR A 54 -10.36 8.20 -12.78
N VAL A 55 -9.99 8.27 -11.50
CA VAL A 55 -9.37 9.46 -10.93
C VAL A 55 -8.23 9.04 -10.02
N ARG A 56 -7.13 9.76 -10.08
CA ARG A 56 -6.00 9.59 -9.18
C ARG A 56 -5.62 10.98 -8.70
N ILE A 57 -5.54 11.15 -7.40
CA ILE A 57 -5.23 12.44 -6.78
C ILE A 57 -4.01 12.29 -5.89
N GLU A 58 -3.01 13.14 -6.10
CA GLU A 58 -1.81 13.14 -5.31
C GLU A 58 -1.63 14.50 -4.65
N CYS A 59 -1.41 14.52 -3.35
CA CYS A 59 -1.14 15.76 -2.64
C CYS A 59 0.32 16.14 -2.79
N VAL A 60 0.58 17.30 -3.38
CA VAL A 60 1.95 17.77 -3.63
C VAL A 60 2.35 18.95 -2.76
N ALA A 61 1.47 19.44 -1.93
CA ALA A 61 1.76 20.49 -0.95
C ALA A 61 1.84 19.89 0.46
N ASP A 62 2.27 20.67 1.44
CA ASP A 62 2.36 20.16 2.82
C ASP A 62 1.01 19.67 3.32
N THR A 63 -0.04 20.37 2.97
CA THR A 63 -1.40 19.97 3.27
C THR A 63 -2.27 20.33 2.07
N CYS A 64 -3.12 19.40 1.69
CA CYS A 64 -4.09 19.65 0.63
C CYS A 64 -5.46 19.78 1.30
N PRO A 65 -5.99 21.00 1.42
CA PRO A 65 -7.22 21.21 2.17
C PRO A 65 -8.40 20.53 1.49
N LEU A 66 -9.24 20.03 2.28
CA LEU A 66 -10.48 19.31 1.98
C LEU A 66 -10.64 18.86 0.54
N VAL A 67 -10.25 17.64 0.29
CA VAL A 67 -10.43 16.98 -1.00
C VAL A 67 -11.66 16.09 -0.91
N THR A 68 -12.64 16.32 -1.75
CA THR A 68 -13.88 15.55 -1.76
C THR A 68 -13.99 14.73 -3.03
N VAL A 69 -14.28 13.45 -2.90
CA VAL A 69 -14.56 12.57 -4.02
C VAL A 69 -15.84 11.81 -3.71
N ARG A 70 -16.79 11.84 -4.60
CA ARG A 70 -18.06 11.13 -4.38
C ARG A 70 -18.59 10.55 -5.69
N VAL A 71 -19.46 9.56 -5.54
CA VAL A 71 -20.17 9.02 -6.66
C VAL A 71 -21.41 9.92 -6.86
N PRO A 72 -21.69 10.44 -8.06
CA PRO A 72 -22.83 11.29 -8.29
C PRO A 72 -24.11 10.59 -7.84
N GLY A 73 -24.85 11.26 -6.97
CA GLY A 73 -26.09 10.69 -6.43
C GLY A 73 -25.87 9.54 -5.46
N GLY A 74 -24.65 9.29 -5.05
CA GLY A 74 -24.31 8.15 -4.21
C GLY A 74 -23.33 8.49 -3.09
N ASP A 75 -22.46 7.52 -2.76
CA ASP A 75 -21.62 7.63 -1.59
C ASP A 75 -20.48 8.62 -1.73
N VAL A 76 -20.09 9.21 -0.61
CA VAL A 76 -18.90 10.03 -0.52
C VAL A 76 -17.73 9.09 -0.23
N LEU A 77 -16.77 9.04 -1.14
CA LEU A 77 -15.62 8.14 -1.03
C LEU A 77 -14.49 8.80 -0.22
N GLN A 78 -14.38 10.11 -0.31
CA GLN A 78 -13.39 10.86 0.45
C GLN A 78 -13.93 12.25 0.77
N TYR A 79 -13.68 12.70 1.99
CA TYR A 79 -14.07 14.03 2.44
C TYR A 79 -13.12 14.38 3.59
N ARG A 80 -11.90 14.79 3.26
CA ARG A 80 -10.89 15.11 4.26
C ARG A 80 -9.70 15.84 3.64
N ASP A 81 -8.87 16.39 4.48
CA ASP A 81 -7.61 16.97 4.04
C ASP A 81 -6.63 15.84 3.70
N MET A 82 -5.74 16.08 2.78
CA MET A 82 -4.68 15.14 2.45
C MET A 82 -3.33 15.72 2.89
N SER A 83 -2.39 14.84 3.18
CA SER A 83 -1.03 15.20 3.56
C SER A 83 -0.09 15.03 2.37
N ARG A 84 1.05 15.72 2.43
CA ARG A 84 2.05 15.64 1.36
C ARG A 84 2.43 14.18 1.05
N GLY A 85 2.45 13.84 -0.21
CA GLY A 85 2.80 12.51 -0.67
C GLY A 85 1.66 11.50 -0.62
N GLU A 86 0.53 11.89 -0.05
CA GLU A 86 -0.62 11.01 -0.01
C GLU A 86 -1.25 10.93 -1.39
N GLU A 87 -1.66 9.74 -1.79
CA GLU A 87 -2.25 9.51 -3.10
C GLU A 87 -3.46 8.60 -2.97
N VAL A 88 -4.51 8.91 -3.67
CA VAL A 88 -5.72 8.10 -3.69
C VAL A 88 -6.12 7.82 -5.13
N SER A 89 -6.69 6.65 -5.38
CA SER A 89 -7.15 6.25 -6.71
C SER A 89 -8.55 5.65 -6.59
N TYR A 90 -9.41 5.99 -7.52
CA TYR A 90 -10.78 5.50 -7.53
C TYR A 90 -11.12 4.95 -8.91
N PHE A 91 -11.90 3.88 -8.96
CA PHE A 91 -12.18 3.15 -10.18
C PHE A 91 -13.68 3.17 -10.57
N GLN A 92 -14.49 3.90 -9.87
CA GLN A 92 -15.91 3.99 -10.15
C GLN A 92 -16.14 4.61 -11.54
N PRO A 93 -17.22 4.23 -12.22
CA PRO A 93 -17.45 4.68 -13.58
C PRO A 93 -17.70 6.19 -13.71
N GLU A 94 -18.12 6.83 -12.66
CA GLU A 94 -18.31 8.27 -12.65
C GLU A 94 -18.02 8.81 -11.26
N LEU A 95 -17.32 9.91 -11.18
CA LEU A 95 -16.93 10.51 -9.91
C LEU A 95 -17.00 12.03 -9.99
N ASP A 96 -17.51 12.64 -8.92
CA ASP A 96 -17.48 14.08 -8.75
C ASP A 96 -16.32 14.40 -7.81
N VAL A 97 -15.46 15.32 -8.22
CA VAL A 97 -14.31 15.73 -7.44
C VAL A 97 -14.42 17.21 -7.13
N VAL A 98 -14.21 17.58 -5.87
CA VAL A 98 -14.17 18.97 -5.45
C VAL A 98 -12.86 19.21 -4.71
N LEU A 99 -12.09 20.16 -5.21
CA LEU A 99 -10.81 20.54 -4.64
C LEU A 99 -10.95 21.93 -4.06
N THR A 100 -10.68 22.08 -2.76
CA THR A 100 -10.75 23.38 -2.13
C THR A 100 -9.60 24.27 -2.60
N ASP A 101 -8.44 23.66 -2.84
CA ASP A 101 -7.28 24.37 -3.37
C ASP A 101 -6.66 23.49 -4.47
N ALA A 102 -7.03 23.76 -5.70
CA ALA A 102 -6.62 22.94 -6.83
C ALA A 102 -5.12 23.01 -7.13
N GLY A 103 -4.43 24.02 -6.59
CA GLY A 103 -2.99 24.12 -6.79
C GLY A 103 -2.17 23.22 -5.87
N THR A 104 -2.80 22.58 -4.88
CA THR A 104 -2.08 21.74 -3.93
C THR A 104 -2.07 20.26 -4.34
N VAL A 105 -2.84 19.88 -5.33
CA VAL A 105 -2.97 18.49 -5.76
C VAL A 105 -2.66 18.32 -7.23
N ARG A 106 -2.24 17.10 -7.56
CA ARG A 106 -2.06 16.70 -8.96
C ARG A 106 -3.12 15.64 -9.25
N VAL A 107 -3.92 15.87 -10.25
CA VAL A 107 -5.03 14.98 -10.60
C VAL A 107 -4.80 14.36 -11.96
N SER A 108 -5.07 13.06 -12.07
CA SER A 108 -5.08 12.36 -13.35
C SER A 108 -6.46 11.79 -13.59
N GLU A 109 -6.96 11.90 -14.80
CA GLU A 109 -8.26 11.37 -15.19
C GLU A 109 -8.02 10.29 -16.24
N ASN A 110 -8.45 9.09 -15.97
CA ASN A 110 -8.30 7.94 -16.89
C ASN A 110 -6.85 7.76 -17.36
N GLY A 111 -5.91 7.99 -16.44
CA GLY A 111 -4.49 7.82 -16.73
C GLY A 111 -3.83 9.04 -17.38
N ARG A 112 -4.57 10.09 -17.63
CA ARG A 112 -4.02 11.30 -18.24
C ARG A 112 -3.92 12.42 -17.21
N PRO A 113 -2.78 13.07 -17.08
CA PRO A 113 -2.65 14.14 -16.12
C PRO A 113 -3.51 15.33 -16.54
N ARG A 114 -4.20 15.90 -15.55
CA ARG A 114 -5.01 17.08 -15.74
C ARG A 114 -4.13 18.30 -15.52
N ALA A 115 -4.42 19.39 -16.21
CA ALA A 115 -3.68 20.63 -16.01
C ALA A 115 -3.80 21.07 -14.54
N PRO A 116 -2.70 21.53 -13.93
CA PRO A 116 -2.75 21.95 -12.53
C PRO A 116 -3.61 23.20 -12.38
N GLY A 117 -4.32 23.27 -11.25
CA GLY A 117 -5.10 24.44 -10.92
C GLY A 117 -4.25 25.53 -10.29
N GLU A 118 -4.85 26.68 -10.09
CA GLU A 118 -4.16 27.81 -9.46
C GLU A 118 -4.17 27.65 -7.95
N PRO A 119 -3.12 28.08 -7.26
CA PRO A 119 -3.12 28.03 -5.80
C PRO A 119 -4.26 28.85 -5.23
N GLY A 120 -4.98 28.27 -4.29
CA GLY A 120 -6.12 28.94 -3.66
C GLY A 120 -7.43 28.87 -4.44
N GLU A 121 -7.41 28.27 -5.62
CA GLU A 121 -8.60 28.19 -6.44
C GLU A 121 -9.40 26.94 -6.14
N ARG A 122 -10.68 27.09 -5.95
CA ARG A 122 -11.58 25.95 -5.78
C ARG A 122 -11.98 25.42 -7.14
N GLU A 123 -11.89 24.12 -7.31
CA GLU A 123 -12.24 23.49 -8.57
C GLU A 123 -13.19 22.32 -8.33
N ALA A 124 -14.22 22.22 -9.11
CA ALA A 124 -15.17 21.09 -9.04
C ALA A 124 -15.38 20.57 -10.44
N PHE A 125 -15.30 19.26 -10.60
CA PHE A 125 -15.46 18.63 -11.92
C PHE A 125 -15.95 17.19 -11.78
N THR A 126 -16.49 16.66 -12.86
CA THR A 126 -16.95 15.28 -12.92
C THR A 126 -16.04 14.52 -13.86
N VAL A 127 -15.61 13.33 -13.45
CA VAL A 127 -14.78 12.45 -14.28
C VAL A 127 -15.56 11.21 -14.61
N ARG A 128 -15.57 10.83 -15.88
CA ARG A 128 -16.19 9.60 -16.30
C ARG A 128 -15.10 8.63 -16.74
N GLY A 129 -15.24 7.38 -16.33
CA GLY A 129 -14.33 6.32 -16.72
C GLY A 129 -14.47 5.99 -18.20
N PRO A 130 -13.52 5.26 -18.74
CA PRO A 130 -13.51 4.88 -20.14
C PRO A 130 -14.64 3.92 -20.50
#